data_8a282e3e6860799a2ee3e63f1e72ab18
#
_entry.id   8a282e3e6860799a2ee3e63f1e72ab18
#
_cell.length_a   1.000
_cell.length_b   1.000
_cell.length_c   1.000
_cell.angle_alpha   90.00
_cell.angle_beta   90.00
_cell.angle_gamma   90.00
#
_symmetry.space_group_name_H-M   'P 1'
#
loop_
_entity.id
_entity.type
_entity.pdbx_description
1 polymer ?
#
loop_
_entity_poly.entity_id
_entity_poly.type
_entity_poly.pdbx_seq_one_letter_code
_entity_poly.pdbx_strand_id
1 'polypeptide(L)'
;MRTRGKTLQFGAKPGTTFILPRGTVDELRWGGPTRRIAVAIHPRLLVSALDETSHVSDIELTEHWNLIDPQITAVLLAMTTDLNEGSPAGRLYGESLGNALAVYLLNRYAVRRYAPVTYRGGLPGYRLKRVLDYIGENLANDVSLSELAAIAGMSPHY
;
A
#
# COMPACT_ATOMS: atom_id res chain seq x y z
N MET A 1 19.91 -20.23 4.54
CA MET A 1 19.25 -19.42 3.54
C MET A 1 20.28 -18.74 2.65
N ARG A 2 20.05 -18.69 1.34
CA ARG A 2 20.89 -17.99 0.37
C ARG A 2 20.10 -16.87 -0.30
N THR A 3 20.63 -15.66 -0.32
CA THR A 3 20.06 -14.55 -1.06
C THR A 3 21.18 -13.73 -1.70
N ARG A 4 21.05 -13.33 -2.97
CA ARG A 4 22.07 -12.57 -3.72
C ARG A 4 23.50 -13.11 -3.54
N GLY A 5 23.66 -14.44 -3.47
CA GLY A 5 24.96 -15.11 -3.26
C GLY A 5 25.47 -15.11 -1.82
N LYS A 6 24.75 -14.55 -0.86
CA LYS A 6 25.09 -14.58 0.57
C LYS A 6 24.29 -15.67 1.29
N THR A 7 24.93 -16.34 2.25
CA THR A 7 24.26 -17.28 3.15
C THR A 7 23.99 -16.57 4.47
N LEU A 8 22.72 -16.51 4.88
CA LEU A 8 22.31 -16.01 6.18
C LEU A 8 21.84 -17.19 7.03
N GLN A 9 22.25 -17.21 8.29
CA GLN A 9 21.79 -18.18 9.28
C GLN A 9 21.27 -17.44 10.50
N PHE A 10 20.04 -17.73 10.88
CA PHE A 10 19.42 -17.11 12.06
C PHE A 10 18.37 -18.04 12.66
N GLY A 11 18.08 -17.85 13.94
CA GLY A 11 16.99 -18.54 14.62
C GLY A 11 15.68 -17.80 14.40
N ALA A 12 14.77 -18.40 13.63
CA ALA A 12 13.41 -17.87 13.51
C ALA A 12 12.61 -18.18 14.78
N LYS A 13 11.87 -17.18 15.29
CA LYS A 13 10.95 -17.30 16.42
C LYS A 13 9.51 -17.12 15.91
N PRO A 14 8.49 -17.51 16.67
CA PRO A 14 7.12 -17.14 16.36
C PRO A 14 7.00 -15.63 16.12
N GLY A 15 6.32 -15.22 15.05
CA GLY A 15 6.23 -13.81 14.62
C GLY A 15 7.40 -13.31 13.76
N THR A 16 8.41 -14.15 13.49
CA THR A 16 9.46 -13.76 12.52
C THR A 16 8.86 -13.61 11.13
N THR A 17 9.06 -12.43 10.54
CA THR A 17 8.55 -12.03 9.24
C THR A 17 9.68 -11.79 8.25
N PHE A 18 9.43 -12.12 6.99
CA PHE A 18 10.29 -11.79 5.86
C PHE A 18 9.53 -10.87 4.91
N ILE A 19 10.18 -9.83 4.43
CA ILE A 19 9.68 -8.99 3.35
C ILE A 19 10.60 -9.21 2.16
N LEU A 20 10.06 -9.79 1.11
CA LEU A 20 10.79 -10.16 -0.10
C LEU A 20 10.28 -9.31 -1.26
N PRO A 21 11.05 -8.33 -1.74
CA PRO A 21 10.69 -7.56 -2.91
C PRO A 21 10.56 -8.44 -4.16
N ARG A 22 9.84 -7.93 -5.15
CA ARG A 22 9.73 -8.59 -6.45
C ARG A 22 11.11 -8.85 -7.05
N GLY A 23 11.32 -10.05 -7.56
CA GLY A 23 12.58 -10.47 -8.18
C GLY A 23 13.65 -10.91 -7.18
N THR A 24 13.36 -10.96 -5.89
CA THR A 24 14.25 -11.60 -4.91
C THR A 24 14.33 -13.10 -5.23
N VAL A 25 15.55 -13.59 -5.40
CA VAL A 25 15.82 -15.03 -5.54
C VAL A 25 16.46 -15.50 -4.25
N ASP A 26 15.81 -16.44 -3.60
CA ASP A 26 16.26 -17.00 -2.34
C ASP A 26 16.12 -18.52 -2.26
N GLU A 27 16.91 -19.12 -1.39
CA GLU A 27 16.82 -20.52 -1.01
C GLU A 27 16.68 -20.60 0.50
N LEU A 28 15.54 -21.09 0.97
CA LEU A 28 15.26 -21.27 2.39
C LEU A 28 15.46 -22.72 2.78
N ARG A 29 16.23 -22.96 3.85
CA ARG A 29 16.41 -24.29 4.46
C ARG A 29 16.02 -24.23 5.93
N TRP A 30 15.20 -25.16 6.34
CA TRP A 30 14.66 -25.26 7.69
C TRP A 30 15.25 -26.47 8.41
N GLY A 31 15.64 -26.27 9.68
CA GLY A 31 16.21 -27.34 10.51
C GLY A 31 15.17 -28.26 11.12
N GLY A 32 13.87 -28.01 10.96
CA GLY A 32 12.78 -28.79 11.51
C GLY A 32 11.41 -28.37 10.99
N PRO A 33 10.32 -28.98 11.50
CA PRO A 33 8.96 -28.62 11.12
C PRO A 33 8.68 -27.12 11.38
N THR A 34 8.13 -26.43 10.41
CA THR A 34 7.76 -25.02 10.51
C THR A 34 6.36 -24.78 10.00
N ARG A 35 5.62 -23.90 10.65
CA ARG A 35 4.34 -23.36 10.17
C ARG A 35 4.53 -21.92 9.77
N ARG A 36 4.09 -21.55 8.59
CA ARG A 36 4.24 -20.18 8.10
C ARG A 36 3.03 -19.77 7.26
N ILE A 37 2.79 -18.47 7.27
CA ILE A 37 1.82 -17.80 6.42
C ILE A 37 2.62 -17.09 5.33
N ALA A 38 2.25 -17.26 4.07
CA ALA A 38 2.83 -16.52 2.96
C ALA A 38 1.73 -15.73 2.26
N VAL A 39 1.98 -14.44 2.04
CA VAL A 39 1.08 -13.54 1.33
C VAL A 39 1.84 -12.94 0.15
N ALA A 40 1.30 -13.11 -1.04
CA ALA A 40 1.78 -12.42 -2.24
C ALA A 40 0.93 -11.17 -2.47
N ILE A 41 1.59 -10.01 -2.48
CA ILE A 41 0.93 -8.72 -2.70
C ILE A 41 1.17 -8.30 -4.15
N HIS A 42 0.08 -8.11 -4.90
CA HIS A 42 0.19 -7.61 -6.25
C HIS A 42 0.65 -6.14 -6.24
N PRO A 43 1.62 -5.72 -7.08
CA PRO A 43 2.14 -4.35 -7.07
C PRO A 43 1.06 -3.27 -7.23
N ARG A 44 -0.01 -3.56 -7.98
CA ARG A 44 -1.14 -2.61 -8.12
C ARG A 44 -1.81 -2.27 -6.79
N LEU A 45 -1.86 -3.21 -5.84
CA LEU A 45 -2.41 -2.93 -4.51
C LEU A 45 -1.56 -1.92 -3.75
N LEU A 46 -0.24 -1.99 -3.88
CA LEU A 46 0.66 -1.00 -3.30
C LEU A 46 0.49 0.37 -3.97
N VAL A 47 0.33 0.39 -5.29
CA VAL A 47 0.08 1.64 -6.02
C VAL A 47 -1.25 2.27 -5.65
N SER A 48 -2.33 1.47 -5.56
CA SER A 48 -3.66 1.98 -5.18
C SER A 48 -3.76 2.45 -3.73
N ALA A 49 -2.85 2.00 -2.88
CA ALA A 49 -2.75 2.45 -1.48
C ALA A 49 -1.98 3.77 -1.31
N LEU A 50 -1.36 4.27 -2.39
CA LEU A 50 -0.79 5.61 -2.42
C LEU A 50 -1.89 6.62 -2.70
N ASP A 51 -1.70 7.83 -2.17
CA ASP A 51 -2.57 8.95 -2.52
C ASP A 51 -2.47 9.23 -4.04
N GLU A 52 -3.60 9.56 -4.70
CA GLU A 52 -3.69 9.82 -6.15
C GLU A 52 -2.73 10.92 -6.63
N THR A 53 -2.21 11.72 -5.70
CA THR A 53 -1.20 12.74 -5.96
C THR A 53 0.22 12.22 -6.08
N SER A 54 0.45 10.94 -5.78
CA SER A 54 1.78 10.35 -5.79
C SER A 54 2.09 9.73 -7.16
N HIS A 55 2.80 10.45 -8.02
CA HIS A 55 3.37 9.92 -9.26
C HIS A 55 4.56 9.00 -8.95
N VAL A 56 4.30 7.85 -8.33
CA VAL A 56 5.34 6.85 -8.07
C VAL A 56 5.26 5.79 -9.15
N SER A 57 6.20 5.83 -10.09
CA SER A 57 6.30 4.83 -11.16
C SER A 57 6.83 3.48 -10.67
N ASP A 58 7.59 3.48 -9.58
CA ASP A 58 8.20 2.28 -9.02
C ASP A 58 8.16 2.31 -7.49
N ILE A 59 7.36 1.42 -6.93
CA ILE A 59 7.35 1.13 -5.50
C ILE A 59 8.19 -0.11 -5.27
N GLU A 60 9.29 0.06 -4.55
CA GLU A 60 10.12 -1.05 -4.09
C GLU A 60 10.06 -1.12 -2.56
N LEU A 61 9.76 -2.30 -2.03
CA LEU A 61 9.87 -2.57 -0.61
C LEU A 61 11.33 -2.92 -0.27
N THR A 62 11.78 -2.52 0.90
CA THR A 62 13.09 -2.92 1.41
C THR A 62 13.07 -4.40 1.77
N GLU A 63 14.10 -5.13 1.35
CA GLU A 63 14.30 -6.53 1.71
C GLU A 63 14.59 -6.65 3.21
N HIS A 64 13.79 -7.45 3.91
CA HIS A 64 13.97 -7.72 5.33
C HIS A 64 13.94 -9.22 5.62
N TRP A 65 14.90 -9.63 6.43
CA TRP A 65 15.03 -10.97 6.94
C TRP A 65 15.05 -10.94 8.47
N ASN A 66 14.41 -11.91 9.11
CA ASN A 66 14.36 -12.00 10.56
C ASN A 66 13.76 -10.76 11.25
N LEU A 67 12.76 -10.16 10.63
CA LEU A 67 12.03 -9.01 11.17
C LEU A 67 11.00 -9.50 12.19
N ILE A 68 10.85 -8.77 13.29
CA ILE A 68 9.74 -8.95 14.23
C ILE A 68 8.87 -7.70 14.14
N ASP A 69 7.68 -7.86 13.58
CA ASP A 69 6.70 -6.79 13.44
C ASP A 69 5.32 -7.30 13.89
N PRO A 70 4.88 -6.89 15.08
CA PRO A 70 3.60 -7.32 15.63
C PRO A 70 2.40 -6.90 14.78
N GLN A 71 2.51 -5.78 14.06
CA GLN A 71 1.41 -5.26 13.25
C GLN A 71 1.21 -6.08 11.98
N ILE A 72 2.30 -6.43 11.29
CA ILE A 72 2.25 -7.39 10.18
C ILE A 72 1.68 -8.72 10.67
N THR A 73 2.20 -9.22 11.79
CA THR A 73 1.77 -10.51 12.35
C THR A 73 0.26 -10.49 12.66
N ALA A 74 -0.26 -9.43 13.29
CA ALA A 74 -1.67 -9.31 13.62
C ALA A 74 -2.57 -9.32 12.37
N VAL A 75 -2.20 -8.57 11.33
CA VAL A 75 -2.97 -8.53 10.08
C VAL A 75 -2.97 -9.89 9.39
N LEU A 76 -1.81 -10.56 9.31
CA LEU A 76 -1.71 -11.89 8.68
C LEU A 76 -2.50 -12.95 9.45
N LEU A 77 -2.51 -12.89 10.77
CA LEU A 77 -3.33 -13.78 11.60
C LEU A 77 -4.82 -13.52 11.37
N ALA A 78 -5.25 -12.26 11.33
CA ALA A 78 -6.64 -11.91 11.04
C ALA A 78 -7.10 -12.43 9.68
N MET A 79 -6.30 -12.25 8.63
CA MET A 79 -6.56 -12.82 7.30
C MET A 79 -6.67 -14.34 7.33
N THR A 80 -5.77 -15.00 8.06
CA THR A 80 -5.74 -16.46 8.14
C THR A 80 -6.95 -17.00 8.90
N THR A 81 -7.35 -16.32 9.97
CA THR A 81 -8.55 -16.68 10.76
C THR A 81 -9.80 -16.56 9.90
N ASP A 82 -9.99 -15.43 9.22
CA ASP A 82 -11.15 -15.23 8.34
C ASP A 82 -11.24 -16.29 7.25
N LEU A 83 -10.12 -16.59 6.59
CA LEU A 83 -10.08 -17.63 5.56
C LEU A 83 -10.41 -19.03 6.11
N ASN A 84 -9.88 -19.39 7.28
CA ASN A 84 -10.14 -20.70 7.89
C ASN A 84 -11.60 -20.85 8.34
N GLU A 85 -12.27 -19.78 8.67
CA GLU A 85 -13.68 -19.73 9.04
C GLU A 85 -14.61 -19.61 7.83
N GLY A 86 -14.08 -19.62 6.61
CA GLY A 86 -14.84 -19.51 5.36
C GLY A 86 -15.24 -18.09 4.98
N SER A 87 -14.48 -17.11 5.46
CA SER A 87 -14.68 -15.66 5.21
C SER A 87 -16.06 -15.14 5.61
N PRO A 88 -16.48 -15.35 6.87
CA PRO A 88 -17.81 -14.97 7.35
C PRO A 88 -18.05 -13.46 7.28
N ALA A 89 -16.99 -12.65 7.39
CA ALA A 89 -17.06 -11.19 7.29
C ALA A 89 -17.13 -10.69 5.82
N GLY A 90 -17.03 -11.59 4.85
CA GLY A 90 -17.17 -11.31 3.44
C GLY A 90 -15.97 -10.61 2.82
N ARG A 91 -16.07 -10.37 1.51
CA ARG A 91 -15.00 -9.84 0.67
C ARG A 91 -14.44 -8.50 1.17
N LEU A 92 -15.30 -7.61 1.65
CA LEU A 92 -14.88 -6.27 2.09
C LEU A 92 -13.88 -6.33 3.25
N TYR A 93 -14.05 -7.28 4.16
CA TYR A 93 -13.12 -7.44 5.28
C TYR A 93 -11.73 -7.84 4.83
N GLY A 94 -11.63 -8.85 3.97
CA GLY A 94 -10.35 -9.28 3.40
C GLY A 94 -9.66 -8.18 2.58
N GLU A 95 -10.43 -7.43 1.77
CA GLU A 95 -9.92 -6.28 1.02
C GLU A 95 -9.42 -5.17 1.95
N SER A 96 -10.13 -4.89 3.05
CA SER A 96 -9.72 -3.89 4.03
C SER A 96 -8.43 -4.27 4.74
N LEU A 97 -8.26 -5.53 5.13
CA LEU A 97 -7.01 -6.04 5.70
C LEU A 97 -5.86 -5.96 4.69
N GLY A 98 -6.11 -6.27 3.42
CA GLY A 98 -5.15 -6.16 2.34
C GLY A 98 -4.68 -4.72 2.12
N ASN A 99 -5.62 -3.79 2.08
CA ASN A 99 -5.33 -2.35 1.96
C ASN A 99 -4.57 -1.82 3.18
N ALA A 100 -5.00 -2.19 4.39
CA ALA A 100 -4.30 -1.80 5.62
C ALA A 100 -2.85 -2.29 5.63
N LEU A 101 -2.62 -3.55 5.22
CA LEU A 101 -1.27 -4.11 5.11
C LEU A 101 -0.44 -3.36 4.05
N ALA A 102 -1.02 -3.08 2.89
CA ALA A 102 -0.34 -2.35 1.81
C ALA A 102 0.09 -0.94 2.27
N VAL A 103 -0.82 -0.16 2.87
CA VAL A 103 -0.52 1.17 3.43
C VAL A 103 0.57 1.08 4.49
N TYR A 104 0.50 0.11 5.38
CA TYR A 104 1.49 -0.08 6.43
C TYR A 104 2.88 -0.39 5.85
N LEU A 105 2.95 -1.32 4.91
CA LEU A 105 4.21 -1.69 4.25
C LEU A 105 4.83 -0.51 3.51
N LEU A 106 4.03 0.28 2.81
CA LEU A 106 4.49 1.48 2.11
C LEU A 106 5.07 2.51 3.07
N ASN A 107 4.40 2.75 4.18
CA ASN A 107 4.85 3.75 5.14
C ASN A 107 6.12 3.34 5.90
N ARG A 108 6.26 2.04 6.17
CA ARG A 108 7.31 1.53 7.06
C ARG A 108 8.51 0.95 6.31
N TYR A 109 8.27 0.33 5.14
CA TYR A 109 9.26 -0.52 4.47
C TYR A 109 9.48 -0.19 3.00
N ALA A 110 8.82 0.83 2.44
CA ALA A 110 9.11 1.25 1.07
C ALA A 110 10.44 2.01 1.00
N VAL A 111 11.20 1.71 -0.05
CA VAL A 111 12.29 2.57 -0.48
C VAL A 111 11.65 3.80 -1.10
N ARG A 112 11.59 4.90 -0.35
CA ARG A 112 11.02 6.16 -0.84
C ARG A 112 11.97 6.80 -1.85
N ARG A 113 11.84 6.45 -3.10
CA ARG A 113 12.32 7.29 -4.19
C ARG A 113 11.25 8.36 -4.47
N TYR A 114 11.09 9.30 -3.55
CA TYR A 114 10.36 10.51 -3.87
C TYR A 114 11.19 11.30 -4.88
N ALA A 115 10.80 11.29 -6.13
CA ALA A 115 10.99 12.50 -6.92
C ALA A 115 10.10 13.54 -6.25
N PRO A 116 10.62 14.67 -5.76
CA PRO A 116 9.77 15.74 -5.25
C PRO A 116 8.83 16.09 -6.40
N VAL A 117 7.51 15.96 -6.14
CA VAL A 117 6.51 16.45 -7.06
C VAL A 117 6.69 17.96 -7.08
N THR A 118 7.46 18.46 -8.01
CA THR A 118 7.44 19.87 -8.38
C THR A 118 6.05 20.09 -8.96
N TYR A 119 5.14 20.61 -8.15
CA TYR A 119 3.84 21.07 -8.57
C TYR A 119 4.03 22.13 -9.65
N ARG A 120 4.03 21.71 -10.90
CA ARG A 120 3.94 22.60 -12.06
C ARG A 120 2.47 22.76 -12.45
N GLY A 121 1.74 23.51 -11.65
CA GLY A 121 0.33 23.78 -11.89
C GLY A 121 -0.58 22.56 -11.58
N GLY A 122 -1.83 22.85 -11.32
CA GLY A 122 -2.85 21.85 -10.99
C GLY A 122 -3.46 22.08 -9.60
N LEU A 123 -4.65 21.53 -9.40
CA LEU A 123 -5.34 21.59 -8.11
C LEU A 123 -4.77 20.51 -7.18
N PRO A 124 -4.47 20.83 -5.90
CA PRO A 124 -4.24 19.83 -4.87
C PRO A 124 -5.40 18.82 -4.83
N GLY A 125 -5.11 17.52 -4.60
CA GLY A 125 -6.11 16.44 -4.70
C GLY A 125 -7.41 16.72 -3.94
N TYR A 126 -7.33 17.28 -2.72
CA TYR A 126 -8.52 17.64 -1.94
C TYR A 126 -9.37 18.75 -2.59
N ARG A 127 -8.73 19.70 -3.28
CA ARG A 127 -9.43 20.76 -4.03
C ARG A 127 -10.05 20.22 -5.32
N LEU A 128 -9.32 19.36 -6.03
CA LEU A 128 -9.82 18.65 -7.20
C LEU A 128 -11.04 17.82 -6.84
N LYS A 129 -11.00 17.07 -5.76
CA LYS A 129 -12.13 16.28 -5.28
C LYS A 129 -13.37 17.18 -5.03
N ARG A 130 -13.20 18.28 -4.30
CA ARG A 130 -14.31 19.23 -4.07
C ARG A 130 -14.94 19.77 -5.35
N VAL A 131 -14.10 20.06 -6.34
CA VAL A 131 -14.57 20.53 -7.65
C VAL A 131 -15.32 19.42 -8.38
N LEU A 132 -14.82 18.20 -8.39
CA LEU A 132 -15.48 17.05 -9.01
C LEU A 132 -16.79 16.70 -8.33
N ASP A 133 -16.83 16.71 -6.99
CA ASP A 133 -18.06 16.48 -6.20
C ASP A 133 -19.11 17.55 -6.56
N TYR A 134 -18.71 18.83 -6.60
CA TYR A 134 -19.61 19.93 -6.99
C TYR A 134 -20.15 19.81 -8.41
N ILE A 135 -19.29 19.45 -9.38
CA ILE A 135 -19.73 19.18 -10.76
C ILE A 135 -20.74 18.03 -10.77
N GLY A 136 -20.47 16.94 -10.03
CA GLY A 136 -21.34 15.78 -9.95
C GLY A 136 -22.72 16.10 -9.38
N GLU A 137 -22.80 16.99 -8.39
CA GLU A 137 -24.05 17.45 -7.76
C GLU A 137 -24.81 18.45 -8.66
N ASN A 138 -24.14 19.11 -9.61
CA ASN A 138 -24.70 20.17 -10.44
C ASN A 138 -24.70 19.86 -11.94
N LEU A 139 -24.72 18.59 -12.33
CA LEU A 139 -24.68 18.16 -13.75
C LEU A 139 -25.82 18.72 -14.62
N ALA A 140 -26.95 19.08 -14.02
CA ALA A 140 -28.10 19.65 -14.71
C ALA A 140 -28.06 21.18 -14.83
N ASN A 141 -27.07 21.83 -14.22
CA ASN A 141 -26.93 23.29 -14.17
C ASN A 141 -25.72 23.75 -15.02
N ASP A 142 -25.77 24.98 -15.47
CA ASP A 142 -24.60 25.62 -16.06
C ASP A 142 -23.61 26.00 -14.98
N VAL A 143 -22.47 25.29 -14.94
CA VAL A 143 -21.41 25.53 -13.97
C VAL A 143 -20.33 26.41 -14.57
N SER A 144 -20.13 27.59 -13.99
CA SER A 144 -19.16 28.56 -14.48
C SER A 144 -17.74 28.28 -13.93
N LEU A 145 -16.72 28.73 -14.68
CA LEU A 145 -15.32 28.66 -14.25
C LEU A 145 -15.09 29.44 -12.95
N SER A 146 -15.80 30.56 -12.76
CA SER A 146 -15.72 31.38 -11.54
C SER A 146 -16.20 30.62 -10.30
N GLU A 147 -17.30 29.86 -10.44
CA GLU A 147 -17.80 29.00 -9.35
C GLU A 147 -16.81 27.89 -9.02
N LEU A 148 -16.28 27.20 -10.04
CA LEU A 148 -15.27 26.16 -9.82
C LEU A 148 -14.01 26.71 -9.16
N ALA A 149 -13.57 27.90 -9.56
CA ALA A 149 -12.44 28.57 -8.93
C ALA A 149 -12.72 28.90 -7.45
N ALA A 150 -13.91 29.39 -7.13
CA ALA A 150 -14.33 29.66 -5.76
C ALA A 150 -14.36 28.37 -4.91
N ILE A 151 -14.92 27.28 -5.45
CA ILE A 151 -14.93 25.95 -4.79
C ILE A 151 -13.51 25.44 -4.55
N ALA A 152 -12.61 25.65 -5.52
CA ALA A 152 -11.20 25.32 -5.40
C ALA A 152 -10.41 26.25 -4.44
N GLY A 153 -11.00 27.36 -4.00
CA GLY A 153 -10.32 28.40 -3.24
C GLY A 153 -9.20 29.07 -4.05
N MET A 154 -9.47 29.37 -5.34
CA MET A 154 -8.55 29.99 -6.29
C MET A 154 -9.19 31.21 -6.95
N SER A 155 -8.35 32.07 -7.50
CA SER A 155 -8.82 33.16 -8.36
C SER A 155 -9.18 32.62 -9.76
N PRO A 156 -10.27 33.07 -10.39
CA PRO A 156 -10.64 32.63 -11.74
C PRO A 156 -9.65 33.01 -12.85
N HIS A 157 -8.66 33.81 -12.53
CA HIS A 157 -7.62 34.30 -13.47
C HIS A 157 -6.23 33.68 -13.23
N TYR A 158 -6.16 32.57 -12.54
CA TYR A 158 -4.88 31.91 -12.26
C TYR A 158 -4.49 30.89 -13.32
#